data_c09aed68aeb2200cc03c5b57c2db182d
#
_entry.id   c09aed68aeb2200cc03c5b57c2db182d
#
_cell.length_a   1.000
_cell.length_b   1.000
_cell.length_c   1.000
_cell.angle_alpha   90.00
_cell.angle_beta   90.00
_cell.angle_gamma   90.00
#
_symmetry.space_group_name_H-M   'P 1'
#
loop_
_entity.id
_entity.type
_entity.pdbx_description
1 polymer ?
#
loop_
_entity_poly.entity_id
_entity_poly.type
_entity_poly.pdbx_seq_one_letter_code
_entity_poly.pdbx_strand_id
1 'polypeptide(L)'
;MTKRHFPESELIINSDGSCFHLHLKPEYLADKVVLVGDPARVNTVAAHFDNIEHEVSSREFHTITGTYKGKRITCQSHGIGCDNIDIVVNELDTLANIDYNTREEKDDHRTLTMVRIGTCGGLQPFTPTGCSVASVKSIGFDGLLNYYAGRNVVCDIPMERAFTQHMQWDPIKGAPYVAVADQDLINQIAADDMVRGYTVACGGFYGPQGRQLRADIAAPDQNKKIEAFEYEGMKICNFEMESSALAGLASLLGHRAMTCCMVIANRYAQKMNTEYKNSIDTLIQKVLDRI
;
A
#
# COMPACT_ATOMS: atom_id res chain seq x y z
N MET A 1 -20.42 6.90 26.25
CA MET A 1 -18.95 6.98 26.39
C MET A 1 -18.53 8.38 25.96
N THR A 2 -17.56 9.03 26.65
CA THR A 2 -17.01 10.30 26.20
C THR A 2 -16.25 10.05 24.90
N LYS A 3 -16.58 10.81 23.84
CA LYS A 3 -15.87 10.77 22.54
C LYS A 3 -14.41 11.15 22.76
N ARG A 4 -13.51 10.53 22.02
CA ARG A 4 -12.10 10.91 22.02
C ARG A 4 -11.95 12.24 21.28
N HIS A 5 -11.34 13.20 21.97
CA HIS A 5 -10.98 14.51 21.42
C HIS A 5 -9.49 14.52 21.06
N PHE A 6 -9.14 15.07 19.90
CA PHE A 6 -7.77 15.15 19.39
C PHE A 6 -7.24 16.59 19.52
N PRO A 7 -6.17 16.84 20.32
CA PRO A 7 -5.57 18.16 20.43
C PRO A 7 -4.92 18.60 19.11
N GLU A 8 -4.64 19.90 19.01
CA GLU A 8 -4.06 20.48 17.78
C GLU A 8 -2.69 19.93 17.39
N SER A 9 -1.91 19.47 18.38
CA SER A 9 -0.60 18.84 18.15
C SER A 9 -0.70 17.44 17.53
N GLU A 10 -1.84 16.76 17.70
CA GLU A 10 -2.06 15.40 17.19
C GLU A 10 -2.83 15.42 15.87
N LEU A 11 -3.91 16.19 15.80
CA LEU A 11 -4.70 16.39 14.58
C LEU A 11 -4.44 17.80 14.05
N ILE A 12 -3.51 17.93 13.11
CA ILE A 12 -3.19 19.23 12.52
C ILE A 12 -4.18 19.50 11.37
N ILE A 13 -4.92 20.60 11.49
CA ILE A 13 -5.85 21.08 10.47
C ILE A 13 -5.36 22.43 9.97
N ASN A 14 -5.23 22.56 8.64
CA ASN A 14 -4.83 23.82 8.01
C ASN A 14 -5.91 24.90 8.20
N SER A 15 -5.54 26.16 8.05
CA SER A 15 -6.46 27.30 8.22
C SER A 15 -7.65 27.31 7.25
N ASP A 16 -7.54 26.58 6.14
CA ASP A 16 -8.61 26.39 5.15
C ASP A 16 -9.52 25.19 5.46
N GLY A 17 -9.26 24.45 6.54
CA GLY A 17 -10.01 23.26 6.97
C GLY A 17 -9.55 21.95 6.33
N SER A 18 -8.45 21.93 5.57
CA SER A 18 -7.88 20.71 5.00
C SER A 18 -6.96 19.98 6.00
N CYS A 19 -6.71 18.68 5.79
CA CYS A 19 -5.69 17.93 6.53
C CYS A 19 -4.28 18.43 6.17
N PHE A 20 -3.31 18.15 7.04
CA PHE A 20 -2.03 18.85 7.05
C PHE A 20 -1.15 18.57 5.82
N HIS A 21 -0.94 17.31 5.48
CA HIS A 21 -0.04 16.96 4.38
C HIS A 21 -0.74 16.84 3.03
N LEU A 22 -1.90 16.16 2.99
CA LEU A 22 -2.62 15.94 1.74
C LEU A 22 -3.35 17.20 1.23
N HIS A 23 -3.57 18.19 2.10
CA HIS A 23 -4.39 19.38 1.80
C HIS A 23 -5.78 19.06 1.25
N LEU A 24 -6.29 17.86 1.58
CA LEU A 24 -7.62 17.40 1.20
C LEU A 24 -8.63 17.78 2.30
N LYS A 25 -9.88 18.09 1.91
CA LYS A 25 -10.99 18.33 2.82
C LYS A 25 -11.94 17.13 2.88
N PRO A 26 -12.66 16.94 4.02
CA PRO A 26 -13.54 15.78 4.21
C PRO A 26 -14.58 15.59 3.09
N GLU A 27 -15.14 16.66 2.56
CA GLU A 27 -16.17 16.64 1.50
C GLU A 27 -15.66 16.10 0.17
N TYR A 28 -14.36 16.21 -0.09
CA TYR A 28 -13.76 15.74 -1.35
C TYR A 28 -13.25 14.31 -1.29
N LEU A 29 -13.24 13.67 -0.13
CA LEU A 29 -12.85 12.26 -0.01
C LEU A 29 -13.99 11.33 -0.42
N ALA A 30 -13.74 10.42 -1.36
CA ALA A 30 -14.61 9.30 -1.72
C ALA A 30 -14.38 8.08 -0.81
N ASP A 31 -15.38 7.15 -0.73
CA ASP A 31 -15.21 5.88 0.01
C ASP A 31 -14.27 4.91 -0.70
N LYS A 32 -14.16 5.04 -2.02
CA LYS A 32 -13.24 4.27 -2.87
C LYS A 32 -12.01 5.09 -3.15
N VAL A 33 -10.84 4.57 -2.75
CA VAL A 33 -9.57 5.26 -2.88
C VAL A 33 -8.60 4.40 -3.69
N VAL A 34 -8.11 4.94 -4.79
CA VAL A 34 -7.01 4.37 -5.56
C VAL A 34 -5.72 5.06 -5.14
N LEU A 35 -4.76 4.28 -4.63
CA LEU A 35 -3.46 4.77 -4.19
C LEU A 35 -2.38 4.48 -5.22
N VAL A 36 -1.52 5.46 -5.49
CA VAL A 36 -0.38 5.32 -6.43
C VAL A 36 0.88 5.95 -5.85
N GLY A 37 2.06 5.41 -6.17
CA GLY A 37 3.32 5.98 -5.67
C GLY A 37 3.70 7.29 -6.36
N ASP A 38 3.61 7.31 -7.68
CA ASP A 38 4.03 8.45 -8.51
C ASP A 38 2.89 9.49 -8.65
N PRO A 39 3.11 10.77 -8.26
CA PRO A 39 2.12 11.83 -8.47
C PRO A 39 1.64 11.97 -9.92
N ALA A 40 2.51 11.72 -10.89
CA ALA A 40 2.13 11.77 -12.31
C ALA A 40 1.13 10.68 -12.69
N ARG A 41 1.14 9.53 -11.97
CA ARG A 41 0.17 8.44 -12.20
C ARG A 41 -1.24 8.80 -11.77
N VAL A 42 -1.42 9.77 -10.88
CA VAL A 42 -2.75 10.28 -10.51
C VAL A 42 -3.46 10.80 -11.76
N ASN A 43 -2.77 11.58 -12.60
CA ASN A 43 -3.31 12.06 -13.87
C ASN A 43 -3.66 10.91 -14.83
N THR A 44 -2.83 9.85 -14.86
CA THR A 44 -3.12 8.66 -15.68
C THR A 44 -4.39 7.96 -15.24
N VAL A 45 -4.61 7.82 -13.93
CA VAL A 45 -5.87 7.27 -13.38
C VAL A 45 -7.05 8.18 -13.67
N ALA A 46 -6.90 9.50 -13.41
CA ALA A 46 -7.95 10.48 -13.61
C ALA A 46 -8.33 10.68 -15.09
N ALA A 47 -7.45 10.36 -16.03
CA ALA A 47 -7.78 10.37 -17.46
C ALA A 47 -8.89 9.37 -17.85
N HIS A 48 -9.18 8.38 -17.00
CA HIS A 48 -10.31 7.46 -17.14
C HIS A 48 -11.61 7.96 -16.51
N PHE A 49 -11.57 9.06 -15.72
CA PHE A 49 -12.75 9.57 -15.05
C PHE A 49 -13.71 10.27 -16.03
N ASP A 50 -15.01 10.05 -15.84
CA ASP A 50 -16.05 10.71 -16.61
C ASP A 50 -16.16 12.22 -16.25
N ASN A 51 -15.83 12.54 -14.98
CA ASN A 51 -15.89 13.89 -14.44
C ASN A 51 -14.85 14.04 -13.32
N ILE A 52 -14.21 15.18 -13.24
CA ILE A 52 -13.33 15.60 -12.15
C ILE A 52 -14.11 16.57 -11.25
N GLU A 53 -14.16 16.24 -9.96
CA GLU A 53 -14.85 17.02 -8.93
C GLU A 53 -13.90 17.97 -8.21
N HIS A 54 -12.70 17.45 -7.87
CA HIS A 54 -11.70 18.19 -7.09
C HIS A 54 -10.30 17.72 -7.43
N GLU A 55 -9.36 18.67 -7.40
CA GLU A 55 -7.93 18.41 -7.57
C GLU A 55 -7.12 19.25 -6.59
N VAL A 56 -6.15 18.66 -5.91
CA VAL A 56 -5.20 19.36 -5.03
C VAL A 56 -3.84 18.66 -5.03
N SER A 57 -2.79 19.47 -4.90
CA SER A 57 -1.40 18.96 -4.77
C SER A 57 -0.69 19.66 -3.63
N SER A 58 0.03 18.88 -2.84
CA SER A 58 0.88 19.35 -1.77
C SER A 58 2.06 18.39 -1.63
N ARG A 59 3.29 18.88 -1.75
CA ARG A 59 4.49 18.05 -1.71
C ARG A 59 4.43 16.93 -2.79
N GLU A 60 4.68 15.68 -2.40
CA GLU A 60 4.51 14.47 -3.24
C GLU A 60 3.06 13.94 -3.28
N PHE A 61 2.16 14.58 -2.54
CA PHE A 61 0.76 14.19 -2.44
C PHE A 61 -0.06 14.94 -3.48
N HIS A 62 -0.55 14.22 -4.47
CA HIS A 62 -1.47 14.72 -5.49
C HIS A 62 -2.77 13.93 -5.40
N THR A 63 -3.88 14.62 -5.29
CA THR A 63 -5.22 14.05 -5.15
C THR A 63 -6.13 14.54 -6.26
N ILE A 64 -6.81 13.62 -6.92
CA ILE A 64 -7.94 13.93 -7.82
C ILE A 64 -9.12 13.07 -7.41
N THR A 65 -10.25 13.72 -7.12
CA THR A 65 -11.54 13.05 -6.89
C THR A 65 -12.43 13.29 -8.08
N GLY A 66 -13.11 12.24 -8.52
CA GLY A 66 -14.01 12.29 -9.67
C GLY A 66 -14.93 11.09 -9.75
N THR A 67 -15.56 10.91 -10.89
CA THR A 67 -16.52 9.83 -11.13
C THR A 67 -16.04 8.94 -12.27
N TYR A 68 -16.10 7.63 -12.07
CA TYR A 68 -15.82 6.61 -13.09
C TYR A 68 -17.00 5.63 -13.18
N LYS A 69 -17.70 5.59 -14.31
CA LYS A 69 -18.89 4.73 -14.54
C LYS A 69 -19.89 4.81 -13.37
N GLY A 70 -20.17 6.02 -12.92
CA GLY A 70 -21.09 6.27 -11.80
C GLY A 70 -20.54 6.03 -10.40
N LYS A 71 -19.29 5.58 -10.24
CA LYS A 71 -18.62 5.41 -8.94
C LYS A 71 -17.80 6.66 -8.62
N ARG A 72 -17.98 7.24 -7.44
CA ARG A 72 -17.12 8.31 -6.94
C ARG A 72 -15.83 7.71 -6.40
N ILE A 73 -14.68 8.17 -6.91
CA ILE A 73 -13.36 7.64 -6.60
C ILE A 73 -12.40 8.79 -6.30
N THR A 74 -11.61 8.65 -5.25
CA THR A 74 -10.44 9.50 -4.98
C THR A 74 -9.17 8.77 -5.42
N CYS A 75 -8.40 9.37 -6.32
CA CYS A 75 -7.05 8.91 -6.63
C CYS A 75 -6.04 9.76 -5.86
N GLN A 76 -5.16 9.12 -5.09
CA GLN A 76 -4.20 9.77 -4.20
C GLN A 76 -2.79 9.23 -4.43
N SER A 77 -1.82 10.10 -4.69
CA SER A 77 -0.42 9.69 -4.62
C SER A 77 0.09 9.66 -3.18
N HIS A 78 0.97 8.71 -2.90
CA HIS A 78 1.59 8.58 -1.58
C HIS A 78 3.12 8.76 -1.61
N GLY A 79 3.75 8.97 -2.77
CA GLY A 79 5.22 8.98 -2.85
C GLY A 79 5.79 7.57 -2.71
N ILE A 80 6.94 7.45 -2.04
CA ILE A 80 7.67 6.19 -1.86
C ILE A 80 7.83 5.88 -0.37
N GLY A 81 7.54 4.63 0.00
CA GLY A 81 7.87 4.08 1.32
C GLY A 81 6.74 4.07 2.33
N CYS A 82 6.94 3.27 3.38
CA CYS A 82 5.94 3.01 4.41
C CYS A 82 5.70 4.21 5.33
N ASP A 83 6.68 5.08 5.53
CA ASP A 83 6.56 6.34 6.26
C ASP A 83 5.55 7.29 5.60
N ASN A 84 5.56 7.38 4.27
CA ASN A 84 4.53 8.13 3.55
C ASN A 84 3.15 7.46 3.63
N ILE A 85 3.08 6.13 3.64
CA ILE A 85 1.82 5.41 3.84
C ILE A 85 1.23 5.69 5.22
N ASP A 86 2.07 5.83 6.25
CA ASP A 86 1.65 6.23 7.58
C ASP A 86 0.90 7.57 7.56
N ILE A 87 1.44 8.56 6.88
CA ILE A 87 0.82 9.87 6.72
C ILE A 87 -0.51 9.74 5.96
N VAL A 88 -0.49 9.11 4.80
CA VAL A 88 -1.64 9.05 3.90
C VAL A 88 -2.81 8.31 4.53
N VAL A 89 -2.58 7.13 5.11
CA VAL A 89 -3.67 6.31 5.67
C VAL A 89 -4.27 6.98 6.92
N ASN A 90 -3.43 7.55 7.81
CA ASN A 90 -3.94 8.26 8.97
C ASN A 90 -4.72 9.53 8.56
N GLU A 91 -4.23 10.35 7.63
CA GLU A 91 -4.95 11.54 7.21
C GLU A 91 -6.25 11.21 6.45
N LEU A 92 -6.28 10.16 5.63
CA LEU A 92 -7.53 9.69 4.99
C LEU A 92 -8.54 9.20 6.04
N ASP A 93 -8.08 8.49 7.09
CA ASP A 93 -8.95 8.08 8.20
C ASP A 93 -9.50 9.29 8.95
N THR A 94 -8.67 10.29 9.27
CA THR A 94 -9.15 11.49 9.97
C THR A 94 -10.21 12.24 9.16
N LEU A 95 -10.05 12.36 7.85
CA LEU A 95 -11.05 12.95 6.95
C LEU A 95 -12.37 12.16 6.95
N ALA A 96 -12.28 10.84 7.03
CA ALA A 96 -13.44 9.96 7.06
C ALA A 96 -14.16 9.98 8.42
N ASN A 97 -13.41 9.89 9.52
CA ASN A 97 -13.93 9.45 10.82
C ASN A 97 -13.82 10.48 11.95
N ILE A 98 -13.21 11.65 11.71
CA ILE A 98 -13.14 12.75 12.69
C ILE A 98 -13.94 13.97 12.19
N ASP A 99 -14.71 14.58 13.06
CA ASP A 99 -15.31 15.89 12.79
C ASP A 99 -14.25 16.98 13.01
N TYR A 100 -13.85 17.64 11.94
CA TYR A 100 -12.80 18.67 11.98
C TYR A 100 -13.21 19.95 12.72
N ASN A 101 -14.51 20.19 12.94
CA ASN A 101 -15.00 21.34 13.70
C ASN A 101 -14.88 21.11 15.21
N THR A 102 -15.23 19.90 15.67
CA THR A 102 -15.20 19.53 17.09
C THR A 102 -13.92 18.80 17.49
N ARG A 103 -13.14 18.29 16.54
CA ARG A 103 -11.96 17.44 16.73
C ARG A 103 -12.26 16.16 17.51
N GLU A 104 -13.45 15.61 17.30
CA GLU A 104 -13.93 14.40 17.97
C GLU A 104 -14.23 13.29 16.95
N GLU A 105 -14.12 12.04 17.38
CA GLU A 105 -14.55 10.90 16.57
C GLU A 105 -16.03 11.03 16.21
N LYS A 106 -16.39 10.74 14.95
CA LYS A 106 -17.77 10.64 14.49
C LYS A 106 -18.46 9.43 15.15
N ASP A 107 -19.79 9.47 15.28
CA ASP A 107 -20.56 8.35 15.85
C ASP A 107 -20.59 7.15 14.91
N ASP A 108 -20.69 7.42 13.60
CA ASP A 108 -20.74 6.40 12.56
C ASP A 108 -19.36 6.28 11.89
N HIS A 109 -18.78 5.07 11.96
CA HIS A 109 -17.52 4.77 11.30
C HIS A 109 -17.73 4.64 9.78
N ARG A 110 -16.99 5.44 9.03
CA ARG A 110 -16.93 5.41 7.57
C ARG A 110 -15.78 4.55 7.10
N THR A 111 -16.07 3.37 6.57
CA THR A 111 -15.07 2.46 6.03
C THR A 111 -14.62 2.87 4.64
N LEU A 112 -13.33 3.10 4.45
CA LEU A 112 -12.72 3.33 3.14
C LEU A 112 -12.30 1.99 2.50
N THR A 113 -12.42 1.92 1.18
CA THR A 113 -11.88 0.82 0.36
C THR A 113 -10.68 1.34 -0.41
N MET A 114 -9.48 0.90 -0.06
CA MET A 114 -8.22 1.39 -0.61
C MET A 114 -7.55 0.32 -1.49
N VAL A 115 -7.32 0.62 -2.76
CA VAL A 115 -6.59 -0.25 -3.68
C VAL A 115 -5.34 0.47 -4.17
N ARG A 116 -4.17 -0.03 -3.80
CA ARG A 116 -2.90 0.52 -4.28
C ARG A 116 -2.48 -0.15 -5.57
N ILE A 117 -2.16 0.68 -6.57
CA ILE A 117 -1.60 0.28 -7.87
C ILE A 117 -0.12 0.67 -7.91
N GLY A 118 0.75 -0.32 -7.82
CA GLY A 118 2.19 -0.12 -7.80
C GLY A 118 2.94 -0.81 -8.94
N THR A 119 4.27 -0.72 -8.86
CA THR A 119 5.22 -1.50 -9.66
C THR A 119 6.08 -2.33 -8.72
N CYS A 120 6.57 -3.47 -9.17
CA CYS A 120 7.35 -4.37 -8.32
C CYS A 120 8.43 -5.13 -9.09
N GLY A 121 9.33 -5.74 -8.32
CA GLY A 121 10.29 -6.71 -8.82
C GLY A 121 9.81 -8.14 -8.57
N GLY A 122 9.57 -8.92 -9.61
CA GLY A 122 9.21 -10.34 -9.52
C GLY A 122 10.36 -11.19 -9.00
N LEU A 123 10.05 -12.21 -8.21
CA LEU A 123 11.01 -13.12 -7.57
C LEU A 123 10.91 -14.57 -8.04
N GLN A 124 9.86 -14.92 -8.75
CA GLN A 124 9.58 -16.29 -9.13
C GLN A 124 9.54 -16.45 -10.66
N PRO A 125 9.78 -17.66 -11.20
CA PRO A 125 9.62 -17.92 -12.64
C PRO A 125 8.21 -17.61 -13.16
N PHE A 126 7.18 -17.77 -12.31
CA PHE A 126 5.77 -17.53 -12.64
C PHE A 126 5.34 -16.08 -12.42
N THR A 127 6.26 -15.17 -12.10
CA THR A 127 6.03 -13.72 -12.06
C THR A 127 6.86 -12.99 -13.11
N PRO A 128 6.63 -13.25 -14.43
CA PRO A 128 7.37 -12.59 -15.49
C PRO A 128 7.06 -11.08 -15.54
N THR A 129 7.93 -10.32 -16.20
CA THR A 129 7.64 -8.90 -16.49
C THR A 129 6.35 -8.76 -17.27
N GLY A 130 5.52 -7.79 -16.89
CA GLY A 130 4.21 -7.53 -17.48
C GLY A 130 3.04 -8.26 -16.82
N CYS A 131 3.28 -9.21 -15.90
CA CYS A 131 2.18 -9.77 -15.12
C CYS A 131 1.81 -8.87 -13.94
N SER A 132 0.58 -9.00 -13.44
CA SER A 132 0.09 -8.32 -12.25
C SER A 132 0.12 -9.28 -11.06
N VAL A 133 0.57 -8.79 -9.91
CA VAL A 133 0.62 -9.53 -8.64
C VAL A 133 -0.30 -8.85 -7.64
N ALA A 134 -1.18 -9.63 -6.99
CA ALA A 134 -1.99 -9.20 -5.85
C ALA A 134 -1.35 -9.72 -4.56
N SER A 135 -1.05 -8.80 -3.64
CA SER A 135 -0.39 -9.09 -2.37
C SER A 135 -1.41 -9.60 -1.35
N VAL A 136 -1.48 -10.93 -1.16
CA VAL A 136 -2.41 -11.56 -0.21
C VAL A 136 -1.98 -11.31 1.24
N LYS A 137 -0.69 -11.44 1.52
CA LYS A 137 -0.03 -11.05 2.77
C LYS A 137 1.27 -10.33 2.42
N SER A 138 1.64 -9.35 3.23
CA SER A 138 2.84 -8.54 3.01
C SER A 138 3.75 -8.59 4.22
N ILE A 139 5.01 -8.96 3.97
CA ILE A 139 6.06 -9.05 5.00
C ILE A 139 6.78 -7.70 5.02
N GLY A 140 6.57 -6.91 6.06
CA GLY A 140 7.17 -5.59 6.24
C GLY A 140 8.56 -5.68 6.87
N PHE A 141 9.57 -5.16 6.17
CA PHE A 141 10.92 -4.96 6.68
C PHE A 141 11.11 -3.54 7.25
N ASP A 142 10.08 -2.71 7.12
CA ASP A 142 10.09 -1.31 7.54
C ASP A 142 9.89 -1.12 9.05
N GLY A 143 9.25 -2.09 9.72
CA GLY A 143 8.97 -2.06 11.15
C GLY A 143 7.86 -1.11 11.58
N LEU A 144 7.20 -0.38 10.67
CA LEU A 144 6.24 0.67 10.99
C LEU A 144 5.11 0.18 11.90
N LEU A 145 4.50 -0.95 11.57
CA LEU A 145 3.36 -1.44 12.32
C LEU A 145 3.68 -1.85 13.77
N ASN A 146 4.96 -2.09 14.08
CA ASN A 146 5.41 -2.40 15.43
C ASN A 146 5.26 -1.22 16.42
N TYR A 147 5.07 0.00 15.91
CA TYR A 147 4.78 1.20 16.72
C TYR A 147 3.29 1.36 17.08
N TYR A 148 2.41 0.53 16.51
CA TYR A 148 0.96 0.61 16.74
C TYR A 148 0.47 -0.46 17.70
N ALA A 149 -0.29 -0.05 18.72
CA ALA A 149 -0.98 -0.99 19.59
C ALA A 149 -2.02 -1.81 18.79
N GLY A 150 -2.20 -3.08 19.18
CA GLY A 150 -3.15 -3.96 18.48
C GLY A 150 -2.65 -4.59 17.19
N ARG A 151 -1.40 -4.33 16.76
CA ARG A 151 -0.84 -4.92 15.54
C ARG A 151 -1.00 -6.45 15.44
N ASN A 152 -0.95 -7.15 16.57
CA ASN A 152 -1.11 -8.61 16.62
C ASN A 152 -2.53 -9.11 16.24
N VAL A 153 -3.52 -8.22 16.19
CA VAL A 153 -4.89 -8.56 15.76
C VAL A 153 -4.97 -8.60 14.23
N VAL A 154 -4.15 -7.81 13.55
CA VAL A 154 -4.16 -7.66 12.08
C VAL A 154 -2.97 -8.32 11.39
N CYS A 155 -2.05 -8.90 12.15
CA CYS A 155 -0.85 -9.58 11.64
C CYS A 155 -0.96 -11.10 11.77
N ASP A 156 -0.36 -11.80 10.81
CA ASP A 156 -0.18 -13.26 10.85
C ASP A 156 1.07 -13.64 11.67
N ILE A 157 0.89 -13.76 12.98
CA ILE A 157 1.98 -14.07 13.92
C ILE A 157 2.62 -15.43 13.66
N PRO A 158 1.89 -16.52 13.32
CA PRO A 158 2.48 -17.78 12.90
C PRO A 158 3.41 -17.64 11.69
N MET A 159 3.01 -16.92 10.66
CA MET A 159 3.83 -16.69 9.47
C MET A 159 5.07 -15.82 9.79
N GLU A 160 4.96 -14.82 10.67
CA GLU A 160 6.11 -14.02 11.13
C GLU A 160 7.19 -14.91 11.75
N ARG A 161 6.77 -15.83 12.62
CA ARG A 161 7.69 -16.78 13.26
C ARG A 161 8.34 -17.71 12.24
N ALA A 162 7.54 -18.29 11.34
CA ALA A 162 8.02 -19.17 10.28
C ALA A 162 9.04 -18.46 9.37
N PHE A 163 8.72 -17.22 8.95
CA PHE A 163 9.61 -16.40 8.13
C PHE A 163 10.91 -16.05 8.85
N THR A 164 10.82 -15.57 10.09
CA THR A 164 11.98 -15.20 10.92
C THR A 164 12.92 -16.38 11.12
N GLN A 165 12.37 -17.56 11.40
CA GLN A 165 13.14 -18.80 11.54
C GLN A 165 13.80 -19.21 10.22
N HIS A 166 13.05 -19.26 9.11
CA HIS A 166 13.55 -19.61 7.79
C HIS A 166 14.69 -18.70 7.34
N MET A 167 14.53 -17.40 7.53
CA MET A 167 15.53 -16.40 7.16
C MET A 167 16.75 -16.39 8.08
N GLN A 168 16.68 -17.01 9.26
CA GLN A 168 17.67 -16.81 10.33
C GLN A 168 17.85 -15.30 10.56
N TRP A 169 16.71 -14.62 10.78
CA TRP A 169 16.64 -13.16 10.75
C TRP A 169 17.54 -12.53 11.80
N ASP A 170 18.38 -11.61 11.39
CA ASP A 170 19.23 -10.84 12.28
C ASP A 170 18.40 -9.73 12.98
N PRO A 171 18.30 -9.76 14.33
CA PRO A 171 17.50 -8.78 15.09
C PRO A 171 17.92 -7.32 14.88
N ILE A 172 19.16 -7.07 14.44
CA ILE A 172 19.65 -5.70 14.16
C ILE A 172 18.84 -5.01 13.05
N LYS A 173 18.18 -5.77 12.18
CA LYS A 173 17.34 -5.26 11.09
C LYS A 173 15.94 -4.83 11.55
N GLY A 174 15.64 -4.96 12.86
CA GLY A 174 14.28 -4.82 13.37
C GLY A 174 13.43 -6.07 13.12
N ALA A 175 12.35 -6.21 13.86
CA ALA A 175 11.44 -7.35 13.70
C ALA A 175 10.56 -7.17 12.45
N PRO A 176 10.54 -8.10 11.51
CA PRO A 176 9.57 -8.08 10.42
C PRO A 176 8.17 -8.36 10.95
N TYR A 177 7.16 -7.86 10.26
CA TYR A 177 5.76 -8.16 10.54
C TYR A 177 5.05 -8.64 9.28
N VAL A 178 3.95 -9.38 9.44
CA VAL A 178 3.16 -9.89 8.30
C VAL A 178 1.74 -9.35 8.37
N ALA A 179 1.45 -8.35 7.57
CA ALA A 179 0.11 -7.78 7.45
C ALA A 179 -0.73 -8.56 6.43
N VAL A 180 -2.03 -8.73 6.73
CA VAL A 180 -2.98 -9.46 5.90
C VAL A 180 -3.85 -8.46 5.14
N ALA A 181 -3.91 -8.56 3.81
CA ALA A 181 -4.81 -7.75 2.99
C ALA A 181 -6.27 -8.22 3.16
N ASP A 182 -7.22 -7.33 2.85
CA ASP A 182 -8.64 -7.69 2.83
C ASP A 182 -8.91 -8.75 1.75
N GLN A 183 -9.32 -9.96 2.19
CA GLN A 183 -9.44 -11.12 1.32
C GLN A 183 -10.60 -11.00 0.33
N ASP A 184 -11.70 -10.37 0.71
CA ASP A 184 -12.83 -10.15 -0.19
C ASP A 184 -12.45 -9.15 -1.27
N LEU A 185 -11.69 -8.11 -0.91
CA LEU A 185 -11.17 -7.14 -1.86
C LEU A 185 -10.13 -7.78 -2.80
N ILE A 186 -9.25 -8.67 -2.28
CA ILE A 186 -8.35 -9.48 -3.12
C ILE A 186 -9.15 -10.30 -4.13
N ASN A 187 -10.20 -11.00 -3.69
CA ASN A 187 -11.03 -11.82 -4.57
C ASN A 187 -11.73 -10.98 -5.64
N GLN A 188 -12.22 -9.81 -5.27
CA GLN A 188 -12.90 -8.89 -6.17
C GLN A 188 -11.96 -8.30 -7.22
N ILE A 189 -10.81 -7.78 -6.80
CA ILE A 189 -9.89 -7.03 -7.66
C ILE A 189 -8.99 -7.96 -8.48
N ALA A 190 -8.39 -8.97 -7.84
CA ALA A 190 -7.47 -9.87 -8.53
C ALA A 190 -8.21 -10.83 -9.49
N ALA A 191 -9.45 -11.19 -9.18
CA ALA A 191 -10.22 -12.17 -9.93
C ALA A 191 -9.36 -13.40 -10.29
N ASP A 192 -9.36 -13.83 -11.57
CA ASP A 192 -8.57 -14.98 -12.04
C ASP A 192 -7.38 -14.56 -12.94
N ASP A 193 -7.09 -13.26 -13.04
CA ASP A 193 -6.12 -12.71 -13.99
C ASP A 193 -4.93 -11.97 -13.35
N MET A 194 -4.74 -12.13 -12.03
CA MET A 194 -3.57 -11.67 -11.31
C MET A 194 -2.95 -12.83 -10.51
N VAL A 195 -1.62 -12.86 -10.46
CA VAL A 195 -0.90 -13.79 -9.60
C VAL A 195 -1.14 -13.42 -8.15
N ARG A 196 -1.65 -14.35 -7.35
CA ARG A 196 -1.82 -14.16 -5.90
C ARG A 196 -0.61 -14.73 -5.16
N GLY A 197 -0.05 -13.97 -4.24
CA GLY A 197 1.09 -14.46 -3.46
C GLY A 197 1.51 -13.50 -2.36
N TYR A 198 2.61 -13.82 -1.70
CA TYR A 198 3.17 -12.98 -0.67
C TYR A 198 4.11 -11.94 -1.27
N THR A 199 4.16 -10.78 -0.63
CA THR A 199 4.99 -9.64 -1.03
C THR A 199 5.95 -9.29 0.10
N VAL A 200 7.19 -8.94 -0.20
CA VAL A 200 8.07 -8.28 0.77
C VAL A 200 8.04 -6.78 0.51
N ALA A 201 7.62 -6.03 1.52
CA ALA A 201 7.68 -4.57 1.53
C ALA A 201 8.95 -4.11 2.27
N CYS A 202 9.84 -3.44 1.55
CA CYS A 202 11.15 -3.05 2.07
C CYS A 202 11.20 -1.55 2.35
N GLY A 203 11.80 -1.14 3.48
CA GLY A 203 12.11 0.25 3.79
C GLY A 203 13.21 0.89 2.93
N GLY A 204 13.62 0.25 1.84
CA GLY A 204 14.61 0.76 0.89
C GLY A 204 14.71 -0.07 -0.37
N PHE A 205 15.08 0.57 -1.47
CA PHE A 205 15.12 -0.05 -2.81
C PHE A 205 16.40 -0.86 -3.07
N TYR A 206 17.53 -0.46 -2.52
CA TYR A 206 18.83 -1.10 -2.79
C TYR A 206 19.17 -2.18 -1.77
N GLY A 207 19.86 -1.85 -0.69
CA GLY A 207 20.32 -2.80 0.32
C GLY A 207 19.22 -3.70 0.91
N PRO A 208 18.08 -3.13 1.38
CA PRO A 208 16.99 -3.94 1.92
C PRO A 208 16.38 -4.94 0.93
N GLN A 209 16.42 -4.64 -0.37
CA GLN A 209 16.00 -5.56 -1.43
C GLN A 209 17.17 -6.40 -2.00
N GLY A 210 18.34 -6.39 -1.36
CA GLY A 210 19.51 -7.16 -1.80
C GLY A 210 20.11 -6.68 -3.13
N ARG A 211 20.00 -5.38 -3.46
CA ARG A 211 20.72 -4.76 -4.57
C ARG A 211 22.02 -4.17 -4.05
N GLN A 212 23.13 -4.74 -4.47
CA GLN A 212 24.45 -4.21 -4.15
C GLN A 212 24.92 -3.26 -5.25
N LEU A 213 25.30 -2.06 -4.84
CA LEU A 213 26.04 -1.11 -5.68
C LEU A 213 27.45 -0.95 -5.11
N ARG A 214 27.86 0.26 -4.73
CA ARG A 214 29.18 0.53 -4.15
C ARG A 214 29.31 0.10 -2.69
N ALA A 215 28.21 0.17 -1.93
CA ALA A 215 28.16 -0.32 -0.56
C ALA A 215 27.86 -1.84 -0.55
N ASP A 216 28.60 -2.58 0.22
CA ASP A 216 28.35 -4.01 0.43
C ASP A 216 27.06 -4.24 1.21
N ILE A 217 26.33 -5.29 0.88
CA ILE A 217 25.13 -5.71 1.59
C ILE A 217 25.46 -6.71 2.71
N ALA A 218 24.80 -6.56 3.85
CA ALA A 218 25.06 -7.36 5.04
C ALA A 218 24.67 -8.85 4.87
N ALA A 219 23.73 -9.18 3.98
CA ALA A 219 23.24 -10.54 3.76
C ALA A 219 23.14 -10.85 2.25
N PRO A 220 24.23 -11.24 1.59
CA PRO A 220 24.26 -11.51 0.14
C PRO A 220 23.34 -12.66 -0.30
N ASP A 221 23.01 -13.60 0.57
CA ASP A 221 22.13 -14.74 0.33
C ASP A 221 20.65 -14.46 0.63
N GLN A 222 20.31 -13.28 1.13
CA GLN A 222 18.95 -12.91 1.55
C GLN A 222 17.89 -13.23 0.48
N ASN A 223 18.14 -12.84 -0.76
CA ASN A 223 17.16 -13.04 -1.83
C ASN A 223 16.92 -14.53 -2.15
N LYS A 224 17.95 -15.37 -2.08
CA LYS A 224 17.80 -16.83 -2.27
C LYS A 224 16.92 -17.45 -1.18
N LYS A 225 17.08 -17.00 0.07
CA LYS A 225 16.24 -17.45 1.19
C LYS A 225 14.79 -16.97 0.99
N ILE A 226 14.58 -15.71 0.56
CA ILE A 226 13.24 -15.15 0.29
C ILE A 226 12.56 -15.93 -0.85
N GLU A 227 13.23 -16.20 -1.95
CA GLU A 227 12.71 -16.99 -3.08
C GLU A 227 12.31 -18.42 -2.69
N ALA A 228 13.06 -19.03 -1.74
CA ALA A 228 12.82 -20.36 -1.25
C ALA A 228 11.70 -20.45 -0.20
N PHE A 229 11.33 -19.31 0.43
CA PHE A 229 10.29 -19.31 1.46
C PHE A 229 8.93 -19.68 0.88
N GLU A 230 8.30 -20.64 1.54
CA GLU A 230 6.93 -21.07 1.24
C GLU A 230 6.15 -21.22 2.55
N TYR A 231 4.91 -20.76 2.55
CA TYR A 231 4.02 -20.86 3.70
C TYR A 231 2.60 -21.12 3.19
N GLU A 232 1.90 -22.10 3.75
CA GLU A 232 0.55 -22.50 3.32
C GLU A 232 0.41 -22.72 1.80
N GLY A 233 1.44 -23.25 1.15
CA GLY A 233 1.44 -23.54 -0.29
C GLY A 233 1.66 -22.32 -1.20
N MET A 234 1.91 -21.15 -0.63
CA MET A 234 2.22 -19.93 -1.39
C MET A 234 3.65 -19.45 -1.16
N LYS A 235 4.21 -18.82 -2.19
CA LYS A 235 5.55 -18.25 -2.19
C LYS A 235 5.54 -16.73 -2.15
N ILE A 236 6.68 -16.16 -1.80
CA ILE A 236 6.94 -14.73 -1.98
C ILE A 236 7.14 -14.46 -3.47
N CYS A 237 6.28 -13.64 -4.04
CA CYS A 237 6.20 -13.38 -5.48
C CYS A 237 7.00 -12.16 -5.93
N ASN A 238 7.12 -11.16 -5.08
CA ASN A 238 7.67 -9.87 -5.47
C ASN A 238 8.21 -9.04 -4.31
N PHE A 239 9.01 -8.03 -4.67
CA PHE A 239 9.41 -6.91 -3.82
C PHE A 239 8.71 -5.63 -4.22
N GLU A 240 8.26 -4.86 -3.23
CA GLU A 240 7.87 -3.46 -3.35
C GLU A 240 8.14 -2.73 -2.01
N MET A 241 7.48 -1.60 -1.68
CA MET A 241 7.91 -0.75 -0.58
C MET A 241 6.79 -0.26 0.34
N GLU A 242 5.50 -0.66 0.17
CA GLU A 242 4.38 -0.02 0.86
C GLU A 242 3.25 -0.97 1.32
N SER A 243 3.13 -2.15 0.73
CA SER A 243 1.94 -3.02 0.90
C SER A 243 1.72 -3.49 2.34
N SER A 244 2.78 -3.68 3.12
CA SER A 244 2.70 -4.09 4.53
C SER A 244 2.06 -3.02 5.40
N ALA A 245 2.55 -1.79 5.29
CA ALA A 245 2.04 -0.65 6.03
C ALA A 245 0.58 -0.36 5.66
N LEU A 246 0.26 -0.35 4.35
CA LEU A 246 -1.10 -0.11 3.88
C LEU A 246 -2.09 -1.15 4.42
N ALA A 247 -1.80 -2.44 4.25
CA ALA A 247 -2.69 -3.50 4.71
C ALA A 247 -2.89 -3.46 6.24
N GLY A 248 -1.78 -3.28 6.98
CA GLY A 248 -1.81 -3.27 8.44
C GLY A 248 -2.53 -2.07 9.03
N LEU A 249 -2.18 -0.85 8.60
CA LEU A 249 -2.81 0.37 9.11
C LEU A 249 -4.28 0.46 8.72
N ALA A 250 -4.63 0.16 7.46
CA ALA A 250 -6.02 0.15 7.04
C ALA A 250 -6.87 -0.80 7.90
N SER A 251 -6.37 -2.01 8.16
CA SER A 251 -7.06 -2.98 8.99
C SER A 251 -7.19 -2.52 10.46
N LEU A 252 -6.14 -1.92 11.04
CA LEU A 252 -6.18 -1.36 12.40
C LEU A 252 -7.21 -0.24 12.55
N LEU A 253 -7.40 0.56 11.49
CA LEU A 253 -8.33 1.68 11.44
C LEU A 253 -9.74 1.28 10.95
N GLY A 254 -10.00 -0.01 10.72
CA GLY A 254 -11.32 -0.51 10.30
C GLY A 254 -11.64 -0.27 8.82
N HIS A 255 -10.62 -0.10 7.99
CA HIS A 255 -10.73 0.05 6.54
C HIS A 255 -10.38 -1.24 5.80
N ARG A 256 -10.71 -1.30 4.52
CA ARG A 256 -10.38 -2.39 3.61
C ARG A 256 -9.25 -1.97 2.68
N ALA A 257 -8.18 -2.75 2.60
CA ALA A 257 -7.07 -2.41 1.72
C ALA A 257 -6.42 -3.63 1.06
N MET A 258 -5.92 -3.41 -0.16
CA MET A 258 -5.04 -4.32 -0.87
C MET A 258 -4.03 -3.59 -1.75
N THR A 259 -2.98 -4.29 -2.14
CA THR A 259 -2.01 -3.83 -3.15
C THR A 259 -2.01 -4.77 -4.34
N CYS A 260 -2.02 -4.20 -5.54
CA CYS A 260 -1.68 -4.90 -6.78
C CYS A 260 -0.55 -4.16 -7.50
N CYS A 261 0.41 -4.92 -8.01
CA CYS A 261 1.59 -4.37 -8.67
C CYS A 261 1.82 -4.98 -10.04
N MET A 262 2.24 -4.15 -10.98
CA MET A 262 2.81 -4.61 -12.25
C MET A 262 4.27 -5.01 -12.06
N VAL A 263 4.64 -6.20 -12.49
CA VAL A 263 6.03 -6.66 -12.48
C VAL A 263 6.80 -5.96 -13.61
N ILE A 264 7.69 -5.03 -13.24
CA ILE A 264 8.52 -4.29 -14.21
C ILE A 264 9.93 -4.85 -14.32
N ALA A 265 10.38 -5.61 -13.34
CA ALA A 265 11.67 -6.31 -13.36
C ALA A 265 11.49 -7.70 -12.76
N ASN A 266 12.14 -8.71 -13.32
CA ASN A 266 12.16 -10.05 -12.76
C ASN A 266 13.58 -10.42 -12.38
N ARG A 267 13.85 -10.64 -11.10
CA ARG A 267 15.18 -10.92 -10.57
C ARG A 267 15.66 -12.32 -10.89
N TYR A 268 14.76 -13.28 -10.94
CA TYR A 268 15.06 -14.64 -11.33
C TYR A 268 15.54 -14.70 -12.78
N ALA A 269 14.84 -14.01 -13.69
CA ALA A 269 15.18 -13.98 -15.11
C ALA A 269 16.23 -12.90 -15.46
N GLN A 270 16.63 -12.04 -14.49
CA GLN A 270 17.53 -10.89 -14.69
C GLN A 270 17.07 -9.96 -15.82
N LYS A 271 15.75 -9.79 -15.97
CA LYS A 271 15.12 -8.97 -17.01
C LYS A 271 14.46 -7.75 -16.41
N MET A 272 14.46 -6.65 -17.16
CA MET A 272 13.76 -5.42 -16.83
C MET A 272 12.94 -4.96 -18.05
N ASN A 273 11.72 -4.46 -17.82
CA ASN A 273 10.90 -3.81 -18.83
C ASN A 273 10.84 -2.31 -18.50
N THR A 274 11.46 -1.48 -19.33
CA THR A 274 11.42 -0.01 -19.19
C THR A 274 10.18 0.62 -19.85
N GLU A 275 9.47 -0.13 -20.69
CA GLU A 275 8.27 0.32 -21.42
C GLU A 275 6.97 -0.22 -20.80
N TYR A 276 6.89 -0.22 -19.47
CA TYR A 276 5.74 -0.79 -18.75
C TYR A 276 4.47 0.11 -18.72
N LYS A 277 4.52 1.31 -19.31
CA LYS A 277 3.43 2.29 -19.24
C LYS A 277 2.09 1.76 -19.74
N ASN A 278 2.08 1.05 -20.88
CA ASN A 278 0.85 0.46 -21.42
C ASN A 278 0.30 -0.65 -20.52
N SER A 279 1.19 -1.44 -19.91
CA SER A 279 0.79 -2.53 -19.02
C SER A 279 0.21 -1.99 -17.70
N ILE A 280 0.73 -0.87 -17.16
CA ILE A 280 0.19 -0.24 -15.95
C ILE A 280 -1.19 0.36 -16.22
N ASP A 281 -1.44 0.92 -17.40
CA ASP A 281 -2.75 1.46 -17.78
C ASP A 281 -3.82 0.37 -17.81
N THR A 282 -3.49 -0.81 -18.34
CA THR A 282 -4.37 -1.98 -18.27
C THR A 282 -4.70 -2.40 -16.84
N LEU A 283 -3.72 -2.35 -15.92
CA LEU A 283 -3.94 -2.64 -14.51
C LEU A 283 -4.82 -1.57 -13.84
N ILE A 284 -4.60 -0.29 -14.15
CA ILE A 284 -5.45 0.82 -13.70
C ILE A 284 -6.90 0.58 -14.09
N GLN A 285 -7.15 0.29 -15.35
CA GLN A 285 -8.50 0.05 -15.86
C GLN A 285 -9.19 -1.13 -15.16
N LYS A 286 -8.47 -2.27 -14.96
CA LYS A 286 -9.00 -3.40 -14.21
C LYS A 286 -9.40 -3.02 -12.78
N VAL A 287 -8.57 -2.24 -12.09
CA VAL A 287 -8.87 -1.78 -10.72
C VAL A 287 -10.08 -0.87 -10.72
N LEU A 288 -10.15 0.13 -11.60
CA LEU A 288 -11.29 1.05 -11.70
C LEU A 288 -12.62 0.33 -12.03
N ASP A 289 -12.57 -0.70 -12.86
CA ASP A 289 -13.76 -1.50 -13.19
C ASP A 289 -14.24 -2.33 -11.99
N ARG A 290 -13.33 -2.80 -11.15
CA ARG A 290 -13.60 -3.78 -10.10
C ARG A 290 -13.72 -3.22 -8.67
N ILE A 291 -13.24 -2.00 -8.43
CA ILE A 291 -13.31 -1.37 -7.11
C ILE A 291 -14.75 -0.95 -6.73
#